data_e09afaa0354c0d256bab74e2dae332c5
#
_entry.id   e09afaa0354c0d256bab74e2dae332c5
#
_cell.length_a   1.000
_cell.length_b   1.000
_cell.length_c   1.000
_cell.angle_alpha   90.00
_cell.angle_beta   90.00
_cell.angle_gamma   90.00
#
_symmetry.space_group_name_H-M   'P 1'
#
loop_
_entity.id
_entity.type
_entity.pdbx_description
1 polymer ?
#
loop_
_entity_poly.entity_id
_entity_poly.type
_entity_poly.pdbx_seq_one_letter_code
_entity_poly.pdbx_strand_id
1 'polypeptide(L)'
;MNCHFDFERRNLMVDSSNEIAVIDFQDLCIGPVGIDLAGIIVDHYISYSDQLIDNALKHYVQCLQLDVSVKDVNEWLRWGCIQRNMRILGTLSNLYIQDNRTFRLKDLPGILENLITLIPNDEFMSLKEHLSSAVMPKLHKELEAL
;
A
#
# COMPACT_ATOMS: atom_id res chain seq x y z
N MET A 1 -1.09 -16.54 -6.01
CA MET A 1 -1.61 -16.09 -7.33
C MET A 1 -0.46 -15.44 -8.10
N ASN A 2 -0.58 -15.26 -9.43
CA ASN A 2 0.39 -14.46 -10.16
C ASN A 2 0.29 -13.02 -9.70
N CYS A 3 1.41 -12.42 -9.30
CA CYS A 3 1.50 -11.05 -8.80
C CYS A 3 2.56 -10.28 -9.58
N HIS A 4 2.24 -9.03 -9.89
CA HIS A 4 3.14 -8.10 -10.58
C HIS A 4 4.18 -7.50 -9.61
N PHE A 5 3.85 -7.42 -8.33
CA PHE A 5 4.62 -6.82 -7.22
C PHE A 5 4.83 -5.30 -7.27
N ASP A 6 4.63 -4.69 -8.43
CA ASP A 6 4.64 -3.24 -8.61
C ASP A 6 3.45 -2.80 -9.46
N PHE A 7 2.26 -3.40 -9.22
CA PHE A 7 1.02 -3.10 -9.92
C PHE A 7 0.49 -1.75 -9.48
N GLU A 8 1.02 -0.71 -10.09
CA GLU A 8 0.71 0.68 -9.79
C GLU A 8 0.22 1.41 -11.03
N ARG A 9 -0.50 2.52 -10.85
CA ARG A 9 -1.02 3.36 -11.94
C ARG A 9 0.07 3.78 -12.94
N ARG A 10 1.30 4.05 -12.48
CA ARG A 10 2.43 4.42 -13.35
C ARG A 10 2.86 3.30 -14.31
N ASN A 11 2.53 2.04 -13.98
CA ASN A 11 2.81 0.86 -14.79
C ASN A 11 1.61 0.43 -15.64
N LEU A 12 0.59 1.28 -15.73
CA LEU A 12 -0.58 1.11 -16.58
C LEU A 12 -0.55 2.19 -17.67
N MET A 13 -0.53 1.75 -18.91
CA MET A 13 -0.56 2.62 -20.09
C MET A 13 -1.87 2.42 -20.83
N VAL A 14 -2.38 3.50 -21.40
CA VAL A 14 -3.52 3.42 -22.35
C VAL A 14 -2.96 3.48 -23.76
N ASP A 15 -3.22 2.47 -24.55
CA ASP A 15 -2.76 2.41 -25.93
C ASP A 15 -3.64 3.22 -26.89
N SER A 16 -3.28 3.24 -28.19
CA SER A 16 -4.02 3.96 -29.23
C SER A 16 -5.43 3.40 -29.49
N SER A 17 -5.71 2.18 -29.04
CA SER A 17 -7.03 1.52 -29.09
C SER A 17 -7.87 1.77 -27.84
N ASN A 18 -7.38 2.60 -26.91
CA ASN A 18 -7.96 2.86 -25.60
C ASN A 18 -8.04 1.61 -24.70
N GLU A 19 -7.12 0.68 -24.90
CA GLU A 19 -6.96 -0.50 -24.05
C GLU A 19 -5.84 -0.30 -23.03
N ILE A 20 -5.96 -0.97 -21.86
CA ILE A 20 -4.95 -0.88 -20.81
C ILE A 20 -3.86 -1.91 -21.08
N ALA A 21 -2.63 -1.42 -21.23
CA ALA A 21 -1.42 -2.22 -21.27
C ALA A 21 -0.68 -2.15 -19.94
N VAL A 22 -0.28 -3.30 -19.42
CA VAL A 22 0.54 -3.41 -18.18
C VAL A 22 1.99 -3.53 -18.60
N ILE A 23 2.84 -2.66 -18.05
CA ILE A 23 4.29 -2.64 -18.30
C ILE A 23 5.05 -2.95 -17.02
N ASP A 24 6.37 -3.11 -17.12
CA ASP A 24 7.28 -3.34 -15.98
C ASP A 24 7.03 -4.68 -15.25
N PHE A 25 6.74 -5.73 -16.04
CA PHE A 25 6.29 -7.05 -15.55
C PHE A 25 7.42 -8.08 -15.36
N GLN A 26 8.70 -7.68 -15.40
CA GLN A 26 9.85 -8.58 -15.29
C GLN A 26 9.95 -9.28 -13.92
N ASP A 27 9.34 -8.72 -12.88
CA ASP A 27 9.33 -9.29 -11.53
C ASP A 27 8.06 -10.13 -11.23
N LEU A 28 7.32 -10.49 -12.29
CA LEU A 28 6.10 -11.31 -12.16
C LEU A 28 6.41 -12.64 -11.48
N CYS A 29 5.73 -12.93 -10.39
CA CYS A 29 5.93 -14.20 -9.67
C CYS A 29 4.66 -14.65 -8.92
N ILE A 30 4.74 -15.81 -8.28
CA ILE A 30 3.66 -16.30 -7.42
C ILE A 30 3.77 -15.59 -6.06
N GLY A 31 2.72 -14.92 -5.66
CA GLY A 31 2.71 -14.17 -4.40
C GLY A 31 1.31 -13.84 -3.87
N PRO A 32 1.26 -13.08 -2.76
CA PRO A 32 0.00 -12.64 -2.17
C PRO A 32 -0.59 -11.48 -2.98
N VAL A 33 -1.72 -11.71 -3.61
CA VAL A 33 -2.40 -10.76 -4.49
C VAL A 33 -2.77 -9.43 -3.80
N GLY A 34 -2.90 -9.43 -2.50
CA GLY A 34 -3.15 -8.20 -1.72
C GLY A 34 -2.11 -7.10 -1.95
N ILE A 35 -0.87 -7.45 -2.33
CA ILE A 35 0.18 -6.48 -2.67
C ILE A 35 -0.19 -5.70 -3.94
N ASP A 36 -0.66 -6.39 -4.97
CA ASP A 36 -1.06 -5.77 -6.23
C ASP A 36 -2.35 -4.96 -6.08
N LEU A 37 -3.32 -5.50 -5.33
CA LEU A 37 -4.54 -4.75 -4.99
C LEU A 37 -4.20 -3.45 -4.23
N ALA A 38 -3.29 -3.52 -3.26
CA ALA A 38 -2.83 -2.34 -2.53
C ALA A 38 -2.08 -1.36 -3.43
N GLY A 39 -1.35 -1.85 -4.44
CA GLY A 39 -0.63 -1.04 -5.41
C GLY A 39 -1.53 -0.09 -6.19
N ILE A 40 -2.74 -0.54 -6.54
CA ILE A 40 -3.74 0.26 -7.25
C ILE A 40 -4.58 1.10 -6.29
N ILE A 41 -5.01 0.53 -5.16
CA ILE A 41 -5.99 1.17 -4.26
C ILE A 41 -5.33 2.19 -3.34
N VAL A 42 -4.11 1.93 -2.87
CA VAL A 42 -3.34 2.87 -2.04
C VAL A 42 -2.47 3.75 -2.94
N ASP A 43 -3.11 4.66 -3.65
CA ASP A 43 -2.41 5.69 -4.42
C ASP A 43 -2.22 6.94 -3.53
N HIS A 44 -0.98 7.41 -3.40
CA HIS A 44 -0.66 8.59 -2.58
C HIS A 44 -1.09 9.91 -3.22
N TYR A 45 -1.52 9.87 -4.47
CA TYR A 45 -1.92 11.05 -5.24
C TYR A 45 -3.43 11.13 -5.46
N ILE A 46 -4.14 10.00 -5.33
CA ILE A 46 -5.58 9.91 -5.58
C ILE A 46 -6.22 9.18 -4.41
N SER A 47 -7.23 9.80 -3.82
CA SER A 47 -8.09 9.14 -2.83
C SER A 47 -9.33 8.61 -3.53
N TYR A 48 -9.59 7.33 -3.38
CA TYR A 48 -10.80 6.67 -3.86
C TYR A 48 -11.86 6.65 -2.75
N SER A 49 -13.13 6.77 -3.14
CA SER A 49 -14.22 6.61 -2.18
C SER A 49 -14.36 5.15 -1.74
N ASP A 50 -14.80 4.91 -0.51
CA ASP A 50 -15.04 3.56 0.02
C ASP A 50 -16.00 2.78 -0.88
N GLN A 51 -17.02 3.45 -1.44
CA GLN A 51 -17.97 2.83 -2.38
C GLN A 51 -17.30 2.34 -3.67
N LEU A 52 -16.32 3.08 -4.20
CA LEU A 52 -15.57 2.67 -5.39
C LEU A 52 -14.69 1.46 -5.07
N ILE A 53 -14.00 1.47 -3.92
CA ILE A 53 -13.18 0.36 -3.46
C ILE A 53 -14.03 -0.89 -3.28
N ASP A 54 -15.17 -0.79 -2.59
CA ASP A 54 -16.09 -1.91 -2.36
C ASP A 54 -16.62 -2.50 -3.68
N ASN A 55 -17.01 -1.66 -4.62
CA ASN A 55 -17.44 -2.09 -5.95
C ASN A 55 -16.32 -2.79 -6.72
N ALA A 56 -15.10 -2.26 -6.67
CA ALA A 56 -13.94 -2.88 -7.31
C ALA A 56 -13.62 -4.25 -6.72
N LEU A 57 -13.66 -4.41 -5.39
CA LEU A 57 -13.44 -5.69 -4.73
C LEU A 57 -14.54 -6.72 -5.07
N LYS A 58 -15.81 -6.29 -5.11
CA LYS A 58 -16.91 -7.16 -5.55
C LYS A 58 -16.73 -7.65 -6.98
N HIS A 59 -16.35 -6.73 -7.88
CA HIS A 59 -16.08 -7.08 -9.27
C HIS A 59 -14.87 -8.01 -9.39
N TYR A 60 -13.81 -7.74 -8.64
CA TYR A 60 -12.62 -8.58 -8.60
C TYR A 60 -12.96 -10.03 -8.18
N VAL A 61 -13.76 -10.21 -7.11
CA VAL A 61 -14.23 -11.54 -6.67
C VAL A 61 -15.02 -12.24 -7.78
N GLN A 62 -15.89 -11.52 -8.49
CA GLN A 62 -16.65 -12.11 -9.61
C GLN A 62 -15.76 -12.58 -10.77
N CYS A 63 -14.63 -11.90 -10.99
CA CYS A 63 -13.66 -12.29 -12.04
C CYS A 63 -12.75 -13.44 -11.59
N LEU A 64 -12.59 -13.66 -10.27
CA LEU A 64 -11.83 -14.79 -9.76
C LEU A 64 -12.61 -16.09 -9.98
N GLN A 65 -11.96 -17.08 -10.55
CA GLN A 65 -12.51 -18.45 -10.65
C GLN A 65 -12.18 -19.27 -9.38
N LEU A 66 -12.33 -18.65 -8.20
CA LEU A 66 -12.01 -19.21 -6.90
C LEU A 66 -13.20 -19.02 -5.96
N ASP A 67 -13.38 -19.98 -5.04
CA ASP A 67 -14.37 -19.88 -3.95
C ASP A 67 -13.81 -18.98 -2.82
N VAL A 68 -13.91 -17.67 -3.04
CA VAL A 68 -13.46 -16.65 -2.09
C VAL A 68 -14.53 -15.58 -1.92
N SER A 69 -14.65 -15.06 -0.71
CA SER A 69 -15.59 -13.99 -0.41
C SER A 69 -14.95 -12.60 -0.58
N VAL A 70 -15.80 -11.56 -0.69
CA VAL A 70 -15.34 -10.16 -0.64
C VAL A 70 -14.60 -9.87 0.67
N LYS A 71 -15.00 -10.52 1.77
CA LYS A 71 -14.34 -10.38 3.07
C LYS A 71 -12.90 -10.90 3.02
N ASP A 72 -12.67 -12.05 2.38
CA ASP A 72 -11.32 -12.60 2.24
C ASP A 72 -10.43 -11.69 1.41
N VAL A 73 -10.95 -11.18 0.28
CA VAL A 73 -10.20 -10.25 -0.59
C VAL A 73 -9.91 -8.93 0.13
N ASN A 74 -10.85 -8.43 0.92
CA ASN A 74 -10.63 -7.23 1.73
C ASN A 74 -9.54 -7.44 2.81
N GLU A 75 -9.49 -8.62 3.41
CA GLU A 75 -8.40 -8.98 4.33
C GLU A 75 -7.05 -9.08 3.61
N TRP A 76 -7.01 -9.66 2.41
CA TRP A 76 -5.79 -9.67 1.59
C TRP A 76 -5.33 -8.25 1.22
N LEU A 77 -6.27 -7.39 0.83
CA LEU A 77 -5.99 -5.97 0.57
C LEU A 77 -5.42 -5.29 1.81
N ARG A 78 -6.01 -5.50 2.99
CA ARG A 78 -5.52 -4.91 4.24
C ARG A 78 -4.07 -5.28 4.51
N TRP A 79 -3.71 -6.56 4.39
CA TRP A 79 -2.32 -7.02 4.55
C TRP A 79 -1.38 -6.46 3.46
N GLY A 80 -1.85 -6.36 2.24
CA GLY A 80 -1.13 -5.68 1.15
C GLY A 80 -0.86 -4.21 1.47
N CYS A 81 -1.86 -3.50 2.01
CA CYS A 81 -1.73 -2.10 2.44
C CYS A 81 -0.73 -1.94 3.59
N ILE A 82 -0.74 -2.84 4.58
CA ILE A 82 0.24 -2.87 5.66
C ILE A 82 1.65 -3.02 5.09
N GLN A 83 1.88 -4.04 4.27
CA GLN A 83 3.18 -4.29 3.63
C GLN A 83 3.64 -3.08 2.81
N ARG A 84 2.75 -2.49 2.00
CA ARG A 84 3.05 -1.34 1.15
C ARG A 84 3.44 -0.11 1.98
N ASN A 85 2.68 0.24 3.02
CA ASN A 85 3.01 1.35 3.90
C ASN A 85 4.38 1.15 4.58
N MET A 86 4.66 -0.06 5.08
CA MET A 86 5.97 -0.39 5.67
C MET A 86 7.10 -0.25 4.66
N ARG A 87 6.92 -0.74 3.43
CA ARG A 87 7.90 -0.61 2.33
C ARG A 87 8.19 0.86 2.04
N ILE A 88 7.16 1.69 1.93
CA ILE A 88 7.32 3.12 1.61
C ILE A 88 8.02 3.86 2.77
N LEU A 89 7.62 3.62 4.01
CA LEU A 89 8.29 4.18 5.19
C LEU A 89 9.79 3.82 5.19
N GLY A 90 10.10 2.55 4.96
CA GLY A 90 11.50 2.09 4.90
C GLY A 90 12.27 2.72 3.74
N THR A 91 11.69 2.77 2.54
CA THR A 91 12.35 3.34 1.35
C THR A 91 12.64 4.83 1.53
N LEU A 92 11.64 5.63 1.94
CA LEU A 92 11.83 7.07 2.11
C LEU A 92 12.83 7.39 3.23
N SER A 93 12.76 6.66 4.35
CA SER A 93 13.72 6.81 5.45
C SER A 93 15.13 6.44 5.02
N ASN A 94 15.29 5.34 4.27
CA ASN A 94 16.59 4.91 3.77
C ASN A 94 17.20 5.90 2.78
N LEU A 95 16.41 6.45 1.86
CA LEU A 95 16.86 7.50 0.93
C LEU A 95 17.35 8.76 1.66
N TYR A 96 16.72 9.11 2.77
CA TYR A 96 17.20 10.21 3.60
C TYR A 96 18.50 9.86 4.32
N ILE A 97 18.58 8.70 4.98
CA ILE A 97 19.73 8.28 5.77
C ILE A 97 20.97 8.07 4.89
N GLN A 98 20.82 7.46 3.71
CA GLN A 98 21.94 7.12 2.83
C GLN A 98 22.34 8.27 1.91
N ASP A 99 21.37 8.94 1.32
CA ASP A 99 21.55 9.91 0.23
C ASP A 99 21.21 11.34 0.62
N ASN A 100 20.78 11.57 1.87
CA ASN A 100 20.29 12.86 2.37
C ASN A 100 19.16 13.46 1.52
N ARG A 101 18.32 12.60 0.91
CA ARG A 101 17.19 13.00 0.07
C ARG A 101 15.98 13.30 0.95
N THR A 102 15.53 14.55 0.91
CA THR A 102 14.34 15.01 1.67
C THR A 102 13.02 14.80 0.93
N PHE A 103 13.08 14.21 -0.28
CA PHE A 103 11.89 13.96 -1.10
C PHE A 103 10.83 13.17 -0.32
N ARG A 104 9.65 13.75 -0.20
CA ARG A 104 8.48 13.16 0.44
C ARG A 104 8.61 12.79 1.92
N LEU A 105 9.63 13.27 2.65
CA LEU A 105 9.73 13.03 4.09
C LEU A 105 8.51 13.55 4.87
N LYS A 106 7.92 14.64 4.41
CA LYS A 106 6.68 15.21 4.99
C LYS A 106 5.47 14.28 4.92
N ASP A 107 5.50 13.26 4.06
CA ASP A 107 4.41 12.29 3.91
C ASP A 107 4.51 11.16 4.95
N LEU A 108 5.69 10.98 5.57
CA LEU A 108 5.93 9.87 6.51
C LEU A 108 4.94 9.81 7.69
N PRO A 109 4.55 10.92 8.35
CA PRO A 109 3.57 10.85 9.43
C PRO A 109 2.23 10.30 8.97
N GLY A 110 1.69 10.76 7.85
CA GLY A 110 0.43 10.27 7.31
C GLY A 110 0.48 8.79 6.89
N ILE A 111 1.62 8.35 6.32
CA ILE A 111 1.82 6.94 5.96
C ILE A 111 1.90 6.07 7.22
N LEU A 112 2.58 6.54 8.26
CA LEU A 112 2.67 5.84 9.56
C LEU A 112 1.30 5.79 10.26
N GLU A 113 0.51 6.85 10.21
CA GLU A 113 -0.84 6.89 10.76
C GLU A 113 -1.76 5.87 10.06
N ASN A 114 -1.70 5.82 8.73
CA ASN A 114 -2.42 4.81 7.95
C ASN A 114 -1.99 3.39 8.33
N LEU A 115 -0.68 3.15 8.47
CA LEU A 115 -0.17 1.85 8.93
C LEU A 115 -0.74 1.47 10.31
N ILE A 116 -0.69 2.38 11.28
CA ILE A 116 -1.22 2.17 12.63
C ILE A 116 -2.72 1.83 12.59
N THR A 117 -3.49 2.48 11.74
CA THR A 117 -4.92 2.23 11.58
C THR A 117 -5.19 0.82 11.03
N LEU A 118 -4.39 0.36 10.09
CA LEU A 118 -4.55 -0.93 9.42
C LEU A 118 -4.13 -2.13 10.27
N ILE A 119 -3.17 -1.96 11.19
CA ILE A 119 -2.68 -3.05 12.06
C ILE A 119 -3.81 -3.60 12.95
N PRO A 120 -4.05 -4.93 12.98
CA PRO A 120 -5.02 -5.56 13.87
C PRO A 120 -4.71 -5.31 15.35
N ASN A 121 -5.76 -5.03 16.14
CA ASN A 121 -5.59 -4.76 17.57
C ASN A 121 -5.32 -6.02 18.38
N ASP A 122 -5.93 -7.12 18.00
CA ASP A 122 -5.93 -8.39 18.74
C ASP A 122 -4.58 -9.12 18.69
N GLU A 123 -3.88 -9.04 17.55
CA GLU A 123 -2.61 -9.76 17.37
C GLU A 123 -1.39 -8.85 17.57
N PHE A 124 -1.51 -7.55 17.26
CA PHE A 124 -0.37 -6.62 17.17
C PHE A 124 -0.55 -5.36 18.02
N MET A 125 -1.29 -5.42 19.11
CA MET A 125 -1.55 -4.27 20.01
C MET A 125 -0.26 -3.59 20.47
N SER A 126 0.71 -4.37 20.95
CA SER A 126 1.99 -3.83 21.44
C SER A 126 2.80 -3.12 20.36
N LEU A 127 2.77 -3.62 19.11
CA LEU A 127 3.39 -2.95 17.96
C LEU A 127 2.68 -1.63 17.68
N LYS A 128 1.36 -1.65 17.64
CA LYS A 128 0.53 -0.47 17.38
C LYS A 128 0.75 0.62 18.41
N GLU A 129 0.78 0.25 19.70
CA GLU A 129 1.08 1.15 20.81
C GLU A 129 2.50 1.73 20.68
N HIS A 130 3.49 0.90 20.36
CA HIS A 130 4.87 1.36 20.19
C HIS A 130 4.97 2.36 19.01
N LEU A 131 4.37 2.07 17.87
CA LEU A 131 4.36 2.98 16.72
C LEU A 131 3.71 4.32 17.07
N SER A 132 2.58 4.30 17.80
CA SER A 132 1.84 5.51 18.17
C SER A 132 2.54 6.32 19.23
N SER A 133 3.06 5.68 20.30
CA SER A 133 3.56 6.37 21.49
C SER A 133 5.05 6.68 21.44
N ALA A 134 5.85 5.92 20.69
CA ALA A 134 7.30 6.08 20.65
C ALA A 134 7.81 6.54 19.26
N VAL A 135 7.32 5.92 18.17
CA VAL A 135 7.85 6.21 16.84
C VAL A 135 7.28 7.50 16.27
N MET A 136 5.96 7.69 16.33
CA MET A 136 5.29 8.88 15.77
C MET A 136 5.80 10.20 16.38
N PRO A 137 5.92 10.34 17.70
CA PRO A 137 6.46 11.58 18.29
C PRO A 137 7.91 11.87 17.90
N LYS A 138 8.74 10.81 17.78
CA LYS A 138 10.12 10.98 17.31
C LYS A 138 10.18 11.44 15.86
N LEU A 139 9.35 10.83 15.00
CA LEU A 139 9.27 11.21 13.59
C LEU A 139 8.89 12.68 13.42
N HIS A 140 7.89 13.17 14.16
CA HIS A 140 7.52 14.58 14.13
C HIS A 140 8.68 15.48 14.54
N LYS A 141 9.34 15.16 15.66
CA LYS A 141 10.48 15.92 16.17
C LYS A 141 11.63 16.01 15.16
N GLU A 142 11.97 14.89 14.50
CA GLU A 142 13.04 14.86 13.49
C GLU A 142 12.65 15.68 12.24
N LEU A 143 11.39 15.63 11.83
CA LEU A 143 10.91 16.41 10.68
C LEU A 143 10.85 17.92 10.95
N GLU A 144 10.58 18.35 12.20
CA GLU A 144 10.62 19.75 12.60
C GLU A 144 12.05 20.31 12.66
N ALA A 145 13.05 19.45 12.75
CA ALA A 145 14.46 19.82 12.82
C ALA A 145 15.14 19.96 11.44
N LEU A 146 14.43 19.56 10.35
CA LEU A 146 14.90 19.64 8.96
C LEU A 146 14.53 20.97 8.32
#